data_8531d9536631b6da615b2caac963141b
#
_entry.id   8531d9536631b6da615b2caac963141b
#
_cell.length_a   1.000
_cell.length_b   1.000
_cell.length_c   1.000
_cell.angle_alpha   90.00
_cell.angle_beta   90.00
_cell.angle_gamma   90.00
#
_symmetry.space_group_name_H-M   'P 1'
#
loop_
_entity.id
_entity.type
_entity.pdbx_description
1 polymer ?
#
loop_
_entity_poly.entity_id
_entity_poly.type
_entity_poly.pdbx_seq_one_letter_code
_entity_poly.pdbx_strand_id
1 'polypeptide(L)'
;MVYDGQFLFALYTAIYQRPDTNTLVLPAPYEMYPQYFVNTKTFLKAYRTKMQNGDFDPAYGATHGIYHENGKYVFYSNYTSPWLTGSAEDRLSYFTEDIGMNSFYYYFQTLNPFWWKKNDEHYDKFRGDLFFFEYQQLIAKYYLNRLTSGLGEIPEFSWYKPIETGYYCQLSTYYPFFSRNAYYQINKPDNDQYISYLDSYEKSFLYYLEQGYFKAYNQEIDLRDEKAINFVSKYWFTNVDLYEKIPKNYERFYEIIGLHLLAVTPEPTDKYTIFPSALELYQTSLRDPMFYQFYARILNYFLQWKEYLEPWSHSQLHFEGVKINDVKTDKLVTFFESYDFDITNDIFHSVEEFKANKPYDGNTYVVFSVRQPRLNHKPFTVTIDVKSDVATDAVFKVFLGPKYDSNGYPLNIEDNWMNFVELDWFVHKLTPGQNKIERLSRDFALYKEDSVPVVELFKLFKQGKVPVDMSEKFFYLPQRMMLPKGTKGGFPFQLYVVVYPYTPLPKEMEEYKTYFPDMKPMSYPFDRPVSETYFKQPNIYYKDVLIYHEGEEYANFYNVKEYYPNYKNQVPKH
;
A
#
# COMPACT_ATOMS: atom_id res chain seq x y z
N MET A 1 22.54 11.15 -19.96
CA MET A 1 21.43 10.22 -20.20
C MET A 1 20.57 10.27 -18.94
N VAL A 2 19.32 10.64 -19.06
CA VAL A 2 18.39 10.66 -17.90
C VAL A 2 17.81 9.26 -17.79
N TYR A 3 17.82 8.70 -16.60
CA TYR A 3 17.18 7.41 -16.34
C TYR A 3 15.66 7.59 -16.37
N ASP A 4 14.98 6.81 -17.22
CA ASP A 4 13.55 7.00 -17.52
C ASP A 4 12.65 6.94 -16.27
N GLY A 5 12.94 6.04 -15.34
CA GLY A 5 12.22 5.93 -14.07
C GLY A 5 12.37 7.18 -13.20
N GLN A 6 13.56 7.78 -13.15
CA GLN A 6 13.78 9.04 -12.43
C GLN A 6 13.06 10.21 -13.10
N PHE A 7 13.05 10.24 -14.42
CA PHE A 7 12.31 11.25 -15.17
C PHE A 7 10.82 11.18 -14.88
N LEU A 8 10.23 9.99 -14.93
CA LEU A 8 8.79 9.80 -14.64
C LEU A 8 8.47 10.19 -13.20
N PHE A 9 9.28 9.77 -12.24
CA PHE A 9 9.11 10.15 -10.84
C PHE A 9 9.13 11.66 -10.65
N ALA A 10 10.11 12.33 -11.22
CA ALA A 10 10.23 13.79 -11.16
C ALA A 10 9.05 14.50 -11.84
N LEU A 11 8.60 13.99 -12.99
CA LEU A 11 7.46 14.53 -13.73
C LEU A 11 6.17 14.41 -12.91
N TYR A 12 5.88 13.23 -12.37
CA TYR A 12 4.67 13.00 -11.56
C TYR A 12 4.70 13.86 -10.29
N THR A 13 5.86 13.91 -9.62
CA THR A 13 6.04 14.80 -8.45
C THR A 13 5.78 16.26 -8.83
N ALA A 14 6.34 16.74 -9.94
CA ALA A 14 6.16 18.13 -10.37
C ALA A 14 4.69 18.44 -10.69
N ILE A 15 3.97 17.54 -11.35
CA ILE A 15 2.55 17.71 -11.69
C ILE A 15 1.69 17.74 -10.43
N TYR A 16 1.90 16.82 -9.50
CA TYR A 16 1.10 16.74 -8.29
C TYR A 16 1.36 17.86 -7.28
N GLN A 17 2.58 18.43 -7.29
CA GLN A 17 2.93 19.51 -6.37
C GLN A 17 2.50 20.90 -6.85
N ARG A 18 2.10 21.05 -8.11
CA ARG A 18 1.67 22.33 -8.66
C ARG A 18 0.15 22.50 -8.56
N PRO A 19 -0.34 23.63 -7.98
CA PRO A 19 -1.77 23.86 -7.84
C PRO A 19 -2.56 23.92 -9.16
N ASP A 20 -1.90 24.27 -10.27
CA ASP A 20 -2.52 24.37 -11.59
C ASP A 20 -2.58 23.02 -12.35
N THR A 21 -1.89 21.98 -11.84
CA THR A 21 -1.84 20.68 -12.49
C THR A 21 -2.17 19.50 -11.57
N ASN A 22 -2.27 19.70 -10.27
CA ASN A 22 -2.43 18.63 -9.28
C ASN A 22 -3.72 17.81 -9.41
N THR A 23 -4.70 18.29 -10.16
CA THR A 23 -5.95 17.59 -10.44
C THR A 23 -5.92 16.78 -11.74
N LEU A 24 -4.84 16.83 -12.52
CA LEU A 24 -4.73 16.07 -13.76
C LEU A 24 -4.69 14.56 -13.47
N VAL A 25 -5.47 13.80 -14.22
CA VAL A 25 -5.39 12.35 -14.19
C VAL A 25 -4.21 11.89 -15.05
N LEU A 26 -3.23 11.30 -14.39
CA LEU A 26 -2.05 10.75 -15.06
C LEU A 26 -2.24 9.27 -15.38
N PRO A 27 -1.58 8.76 -16.42
CA PRO A 27 -1.53 7.33 -16.70
C PRO A 27 -0.99 6.56 -15.49
N ALA A 28 -1.45 5.33 -15.30
CA ALA A 28 -0.94 4.47 -14.23
C ALA A 28 0.55 4.15 -14.44
N PRO A 29 1.37 4.07 -13.38
CA PRO A 29 2.77 3.69 -13.50
C PRO A 29 2.98 2.35 -14.19
N TYR A 30 2.09 1.40 -13.98
CA TYR A 30 2.15 0.07 -14.61
C TYR A 30 1.80 0.06 -16.11
N GLU A 31 1.22 1.13 -16.66
CA GLU A 31 1.02 1.31 -18.09
C GLU A 31 2.10 2.20 -18.71
N MET A 32 2.78 3.02 -17.91
CA MET A 32 3.89 3.85 -18.36
C MET A 32 5.21 3.07 -18.43
N TYR A 33 5.50 2.30 -17.40
CA TYR A 33 6.68 1.42 -17.30
C TYR A 33 6.29 0.02 -16.82
N PRO A 34 5.56 -0.75 -17.63
CA PRO A 34 5.07 -2.07 -17.26
C PRO A 34 6.18 -3.05 -16.83
N GLN A 35 7.41 -2.85 -17.29
CA GLN A 35 8.59 -3.67 -16.94
C GLN A 35 8.89 -3.74 -15.43
N TYR A 36 8.39 -2.78 -14.64
CA TYR A 36 8.51 -2.83 -13.18
C TYR A 36 7.35 -3.58 -12.49
N PHE A 37 6.32 -3.95 -13.24
CA PHE A 37 5.09 -4.54 -12.69
C PHE A 37 4.80 -5.95 -13.22
N VAL A 38 5.41 -6.32 -14.33
CA VAL A 38 5.15 -7.58 -15.04
C VAL A 38 6.44 -8.37 -15.18
N ASN A 39 6.37 -9.68 -14.98
CA ASN A 39 7.55 -10.53 -15.10
C ASN A 39 8.11 -10.56 -16.53
N THR A 40 9.44 -10.68 -16.61
CA THR A 40 10.19 -10.68 -17.87
C THR A 40 9.73 -11.74 -18.84
N LYS A 41 9.30 -12.90 -18.36
CA LYS A 41 8.81 -13.99 -19.22
C LYS A 41 7.60 -13.55 -20.04
N THR A 42 6.72 -12.74 -19.47
CA THR A 42 5.55 -12.20 -20.17
C THR A 42 5.97 -11.21 -21.26
N PHE A 43 6.92 -10.33 -20.97
CA PHE A 43 7.50 -9.44 -21.99
C PHE A 43 8.14 -10.18 -23.14
N LEU A 44 8.89 -11.24 -22.87
CA LEU A 44 9.51 -12.06 -23.92
C LEU A 44 8.47 -12.69 -24.86
N LYS A 45 7.31 -13.08 -24.32
CA LYS A 45 6.19 -13.54 -25.16
C LYS A 45 5.65 -12.42 -26.04
N ALA A 46 5.46 -11.22 -25.47
CA ALA A 46 4.98 -10.06 -26.21
C ALA A 46 5.95 -9.64 -27.32
N TYR A 47 7.25 -9.58 -27.04
CA TYR A 47 8.28 -9.30 -28.05
C TYR A 47 8.30 -10.34 -29.18
N ARG A 48 8.20 -11.61 -28.85
CA ARG A 48 8.12 -12.66 -29.89
C ARG A 48 6.90 -12.48 -30.78
N THR A 49 5.73 -12.20 -30.18
CA THR A 49 4.51 -11.94 -30.94
C THR A 49 4.67 -10.72 -31.85
N LYS A 50 5.29 -9.65 -31.36
CA LYS A 50 5.61 -8.47 -32.18
C LYS A 50 6.54 -8.81 -33.35
N MET A 51 7.62 -9.53 -33.09
CA MET A 51 8.60 -9.93 -34.10
C MET A 51 8.02 -10.85 -35.18
N GLN A 52 7.02 -11.63 -34.83
CA GLN A 52 6.26 -12.50 -35.74
C GLN A 52 5.09 -11.77 -36.43
N ASN A 53 4.97 -10.46 -36.30
CA ASN A 53 3.84 -9.67 -36.79
C ASN A 53 2.45 -10.18 -36.33
N GLY A 54 2.42 -10.79 -35.14
CA GLY A 54 1.21 -11.37 -34.59
C GLY A 54 0.80 -12.72 -35.19
N ASP A 55 1.63 -13.30 -36.05
CA ASP A 55 1.39 -14.60 -36.64
C ASP A 55 1.88 -15.70 -35.66
N PHE A 56 0.94 -16.40 -35.05
CA PHE A 56 1.22 -17.55 -34.20
C PHE A 56 0.06 -18.56 -34.28
N ASP A 57 0.41 -19.84 -34.13
CA ASP A 57 -0.60 -20.90 -34.06
C ASP A 57 -1.53 -20.67 -32.84
N PRO A 58 -2.86 -20.58 -33.04
CA PRO A 58 -3.82 -20.45 -31.94
C PRO A 58 -3.69 -21.52 -30.86
N ALA A 59 -3.34 -22.76 -31.21
CA ALA A 59 -3.13 -23.84 -30.25
C ALA A 59 -1.88 -23.58 -29.39
N TYR A 60 -0.81 -23.08 -30.00
CA TYR A 60 0.37 -22.61 -29.28
C TYR A 60 0.03 -21.45 -28.36
N GLY A 61 -0.73 -20.47 -28.86
CA GLY A 61 -1.19 -19.35 -28.08
C GLY A 61 -1.97 -19.78 -26.84
N ALA A 62 -2.96 -20.66 -27.01
CA ALA A 62 -3.78 -21.18 -25.91
C ALA A 62 -2.92 -21.89 -24.83
N THR A 63 -1.93 -22.67 -25.26
CA THR A 63 -1.02 -23.38 -24.34
C THR A 63 -0.10 -22.44 -23.58
N HIS A 64 0.29 -21.31 -24.21
CA HIS A 64 1.25 -20.36 -23.65
C HIS A 64 0.59 -19.11 -23.05
N GLY A 65 -0.75 -19.08 -23.00
CA GLY A 65 -1.51 -17.94 -22.48
C GLY A 65 -1.38 -16.68 -23.35
N ILE A 66 -1.37 -16.84 -24.67
CA ILE A 66 -1.35 -15.76 -25.65
C ILE A 66 -2.66 -15.81 -26.44
N TYR A 67 -3.38 -14.71 -26.46
CA TYR A 67 -4.67 -14.61 -27.14
C TYR A 67 -4.71 -13.35 -28.01
N HIS A 68 -5.44 -13.43 -29.11
CA HIS A 68 -5.78 -12.29 -29.95
C HIS A 68 -7.29 -12.05 -29.83
N GLU A 69 -7.66 -11.03 -29.10
CA GLU A 69 -9.07 -10.71 -28.77
C GLU A 69 -9.35 -9.23 -29.06
N ASN A 70 -10.41 -8.95 -29.81
CA ASN A 70 -10.87 -7.59 -30.07
C ASN A 70 -9.75 -6.62 -30.57
N GLY A 71 -8.85 -7.11 -31.42
CA GLY A 71 -7.73 -6.34 -31.94
C GLY A 71 -6.58 -6.12 -30.94
N LYS A 72 -6.59 -6.83 -29.81
CA LYS A 72 -5.51 -6.81 -28.81
C LYS A 72 -4.82 -8.16 -28.73
N TYR A 73 -3.52 -8.13 -28.50
CA TYR A 73 -2.77 -9.30 -28.04
C TYR A 73 -2.77 -9.30 -26.52
N VAL A 74 -3.28 -10.36 -25.91
CA VAL A 74 -3.42 -10.51 -24.47
C VAL A 74 -2.52 -11.62 -23.99
N PHE A 75 -1.67 -11.31 -23.01
CA PHE A 75 -0.70 -12.23 -22.43
C PHE A 75 -1.06 -12.51 -20.97
N TYR A 76 -1.34 -13.76 -20.64
CA TYR A 76 -1.53 -14.14 -19.25
C TYR A 76 -0.22 -14.06 -18.47
N SER A 77 -0.25 -13.38 -17.34
CA SER A 77 0.84 -13.26 -16.39
C SER A 77 0.39 -13.68 -15.01
N ASN A 78 1.10 -14.62 -14.40
CA ASN A 78 0.90 -15.03 -13.04
C ASN A 78 1.85 -14.26 -12.11
N TYR A 79 1.54 -14.29 -10.83
CA TYR A 79 2.44 -13.84 -9.78
C TYR A 79 3.62 -14.81 -9.58
N THR A 80 4.62 -14.36 -8.81
CA THR A 80 5.76 -15.20 -8.42
C THR A 80 5.26 -16.46 -7.73
N SER A 81 5.85 -17.58 -8.12
CA SER A 81 5.41 -18.89 -7.72
C SER A 81 6.25 -19.47 -6.59
N PRO A 82 5.64 -20.17 -5.62
CA PRO A 82 6.35 -20.89 -4.56
C PRO A 82 7.41 -21.88 -5.05
N TRP A 83 7.29 -22.38 -6.29
CA TRP A 83 8.25 -23.29 -6.88
C TRP A 83 9.61 -22.66 -7.15
N LEU A 84 9.67 -21.34 -7.27
CA LEU A 84 10.93 -20.64 -7.55
C LEU A 84 11.72 -20.38 -6.29
N THR A 85 11.06 -20.03 -5.21
CA THR A 85 11.70 -19.65 -3.96
C THR A 85 11.59 -20.72 -2.89
N GLY A 86 10.58 -21.57 -2.96
CA GLY A 86 10.20 -22.48 -1.88
C GLY A 86 9.67 -21.76 -0.64
N SER A 87 9.44 -20.46 -0.73
CA SER A 87 9.00 -19.62 0.39
C SER A 87 7.48 -19.65 0.55
N ALA A 88 7.01 -19.78 1.79
CA ALA A 88 5.59 -19.65 2.11
C ALA A 88 5.06 -18.24 1.85
N GLU A 89 5.93 -17.22 1.82
CA GLU A 89 5.58 -15.83 1.54
C GLU A 89 4.94 -15.66 0.15
N ASP A 90 5.26 -16.53 -0.80
CA ASP A 90 4.67 -16.49 -2.16
C ASP A 90 3.15 -16.69 -2.17
N ARG A 91 2.57 -17.19 -1.08
CA ARG A 91 1.10 -17.22 -0.91
C ARG A 91 0.47 -15.84 -0.87
N LEU A 92 1.27 -14.81 -0.59
CA LEU A 92 0.85 -13.41 -0.54
C LEU A 92 1.17 -12.65 -1.83
N SER A 93 1.64 -13.31 -2.88
CA SER A 93 2.02 -12.63 -4.13
C SER A 93 0.86 -11.83 -4.74
N TYR A 94 -0.38 -12.27 -4.56
CA TYR A 94 -1.57 -11.53 -4.98
C TYR A 94 -1.70 -10.15 -4.30
N PHE A 95 -1.09 -9.98 -3.13
CA PHE A 95 -1.04 -8.73 -2.37
C PHE A 95 0.25 -7.96 -2.66
N THR A 96 1.40 -8.62 -2.53
CA THR A 96 2.72 -7.97 -2.64
C THR A 96 3.06 -7.55 -4.06
N GLU A 97 2.61 -8.30 -5.06
CA GLU A 97 2.84 -8.01 -6.48
C GLU A 97 1.64 -7.35 -7.18
N ASP A 98 0.61 -6.99 -6.43
CA ASP A 98 -0.55 -6.29 -6.96
C ASP A 98 -0.15 -4.95 -7.57
N ILE A 99 -0.59 -4.70 -8.82
CA ILE A 99 -0.24 -3.48 -9.55
C ILE A 99 -0.79 -2.22 -8.90
N GLY A 100 -1.98 -2.29 -8.30
CA GLY A 100 -2.60 -1.17 -7.61
C GLY A 100 -1.89 -0.85 -6.29
N MET A 101 -1.49 -1.86 -5.51
CA MET A 101 -0.73 -1.68 -4.28
C MET A 101 0.64 -1.06 -4.54
N ASN A 102 1.37 -1.57 -5.54
CA ASN A 102 2.67 -1.00 -5.91
C ASN A 102 2.54 0.42 -6.48
N SER A 103 1.47 0.70 -7.22
CA SER A 103 1.16 2.06 -7.68
C SER A 103 0.81 3.01 -6.54
N PHE A 104 0.03 2.54 -5.56
CA PHE A 104 -0.28 3.31 -4.35
C PHE A 104 1.00 3.76 -3.64
N TYR A 105 1.94 2.85 -3.40
CA TYR A 105 3.19 3.19 -2.73
C TYR A 105 4.04 4.18 -3.54
N TYR A 106 4.08 4.00 -4.85
CA TYR A 106 4.73 4.94 -5.77
C TYR A 106 4.10 6.34 -5.69
N TYR A 107 2.76 6.44 -5.72
CA TYR A 107 2.07 7.71 -5.59
C TYR A 107 2.29 8.37 -4.24
N PHE A 108 2.25 7.59 -3.16
CA PHE A 108 2.54 8.10 -1.82
C PHE A 108 3.91 8.78 -1.76
N GLN A 109 4.92 8.17 -2.35
CA GLN A 109 6.28 8.72 -2.41
C GLN A 109 6.41 9.93 -3.35
N THR A 110 5.66 9.98 -4.46
CA THR A 110 5.65 11.15 -5.35
C THR A 110 4.97 12.36 -4.73
N LEU A 111 3.99 12.14 -3.88
CA LEU A 111 3.28 13.19 -3.16
C LEU A 111 4.04 13.68 -1.92
N ASN A 112 4.81 12.79 -1.31
CA ASN A 112 5.56 13.05 -0.09
C ASN A 112 7.06 12.73 -0.25
N PRO A 113 7.76 13.26 -1.28
CA PRO A 113 9.14 12.90 -1.51
C PRO A 113 10.03 13.35 -0.34
N PHE A 114 10.98 12.52 0.05
CA PHE A 114 11.84 12.77 1.22
C PHE A 114 12.64 14.07 1.12
N TRP A 115 12.96 14.48 -0.11
CA TRP A 115 13.75 15.69 -0.41
C TRP A 115 12.90 16.95 -0.50
N TRP A 116 11.58 16.86 -0.41
CA TRP A 116 10.70 17.99 -0.53
C TRP A 116 10.65 18.77 0.77
N LYS A 117 11.17 20.01 0.73
CA LYS A 117 11.03 20.95 1.83
C LYS A 117 9.83 21.83 1.54
N LYS A 118 8.70 21.49 2.11
CA LYS A 118 7.59 22.43 2.16
C LYS A 118 7.92 23.49 3.23
N ASN A 119 7.96 24.76 2.83
CA ASN A 119 7.96 25.88 3.76
C ASN A 119 6.58 26.05 4.43
N ASP A 120 5.85 24.98 4.57
CA ASP A 120 4.52 24.93 5.15
C ASP A 120 4.62 24.33 6.55
N GLU A 121 4.56 25.20 7.55
CA GLU A 121 4.56 24.82 8.96
C GLU A 121 3.40 23.88 9.32
N HIS A 122 2.30 23.92 8.58
CA HIS A 122 1.14 23.09 8.82
C HIS A 122 1.39 21.66 8.35
N TYR A 123 1.98 21.49 7.17
CA TYR A 123 2.37 20.16 6.67
C TYR A 123 3.36 19.49 7.63
N ASP A 124 4.32 20.21 8.15
CA ASP A 124 5.30 19.69 9.10
C ASP A 124 4.64 19.19 10.41
N LYS A 125 3.50 19.77 10.80
CA LYS A 125 2.77 19.36 12.02
C LYS A 125 2.13 17.98 11.93
N PHE A 126 1.70 17.54 10.74
CA PHE A 126 1.02 16.24 10.59
C PHE A 126 1.80 15.21 9.77
N ARG A 127 2.91 15.62 9.12
CA ARG A 127 3.72 14.72 8.29
C ARG A 127 4.16 13.47 9.05
N GLY A 128 4.54 13.62 10.30
CA GLY A 128 4.97 12.49 11.12
C GLY A 128 3.84 11.49 11.40
N ASP A 129 2.67 12.02 11.69
CA ASP A 129 1.47 11.21 11.92
C ASP A 129 1.02 10.50 10.63
N LEU A 130 1.05 11.22 9.49
CA LEU A 130 0.75 10.67 8.17
C LEU A 130 1.68 9.48 7.82
N PHE A 131 2.99 9.64 7.99
CA PHE A 131 3.95 8.58 7.67
C PHE A 131 3.77 7.37 8.60
N PHE A 132 3.59 7.60 9.89
CA PHE A 132 3.29 6.51 10.82
C PHE A 132 1.99 5.79 10.40
N PHE A 133 0.93 6.53 10.14
CA PHE A 133 -0.37 5.99 9.73
C PHE A 133 -0.26 5.11 8.48
N GLU A 134 0.37 5.62 7.42
CA GLU A 134 0.45 4.90 6.15
C GLU A 134 1.23 3.59 6.25
N TYR A 135 2.38 3.62 6.92
CA TYR A 135 3.15 2.39 7.12
C TYR A 135 2.44 1.42 8.07
N GLN A 136 1.83 1.92 9.14
CA GLN A 136 1.07 1.08 10.06
C GLN A 136 -0.14 0.43 9.36
N GLN A 137 -0.88 1.17 8.54
CA GLN A 137 -2.00 0.63 7.77
C GLN A 137 -1.53 -0.43 6.76
N LEU A 138 -0.44 -0.18 6.07
CA LEU A 138 0.12 -1.11 5.09
C LEU A 138 0.59 -2.42 5.75
N ILE A 139 1.31 -2.32 6.87
CA ILE A 139 1.78 -3.50 7.63
C ILE A 139 0.60 -4.24 8.27
N ALA A 140 -0.39 -3.54 8.82
CA ALA A 140 -1.59 -4.17 9.36
C ALA A 140 -2.37 -4.93 8.27
N LYS A 141 -2.56 -4.35 7.08
CA LYS A 141 -3.19 -5.04 5.94
C LYS A 141 -2.42 -6.29 5.52
N TYR A 142 -1.10 -6.19 5.46
CA TYR A 142 -0.25 -7.35 5.18
C TYR A 142 -0.43 -8.44 6.22
N TYR A 143 -0.45 -8.07 7.50
CA TYR A 143 -0.69 -9.01 8.61
C TYR A 143 -2.06 -9.71 8.50
N LEU A 144 -3.15 -8.98 8.24
CA LEU A 144 -4.48 -9.57 8.04
C LEU A 144 -4.49 -10.58 6.89
N ASN A 145 -3.81 -10.29 5.79
CA ASN A 145 -3.69 -11.21 4.66
C ASN A 145 -2.78 -12.42 4.98
N ARG A 146 -1.77 -12.26 5.82
CA ARG A 146 -0.98 -13.39 6.35
C ARG A 146 -1.85 -14.36 7.12
N LEU A 147 -2.67 -13.86 8.04
CA LEU A 147 -3.56 -14.68 8.85
C LEU A 147 -4.54 -15.49 7.97
N THR A 148 -5.18 -14.85 7.01
CA THR A 148 -6.13 -15.54 6.12
C THR A 148 -5.45 -16.51 5.14
N SER A 149 -4.17 -16.33 4.88
CA SER A 149 -3.36 -17.22 4.04
C SER A 149 -2.69 -18.36 4.81
N GLY A 150 -2.99 -18.50 6.11
CA GLY A 150 -2.43 -19.55 6.95
C GLY A 150 -0.93 -19.37 7.20
N LEU A 151 -0.44 -18.14 7.16
CA LEU A 151 0.91 -17.78 7.57
C LEU A 151 0.93 -17.34 9.04
N GLY A 152 2.09 -17.45 9.67
CA GLY A 152 2.30 -16.98 11.04
C GLY A 152 2.44 -15.46 11.12
N GLU A 153 2.93 -15.01 12.27
CA GLU A 153 3.29 -13.61 12.50
C GLU A 153 4.31 -13.14 11.46
N ILE A 154 4.40 -11.82 11.26
CA ILE A 154 5.44 -11.25 10.38
C ILE A 154 6.79 -11.60 10.98
N PRO A 155 7.68 -12.30 10.24
CA PRO A 155 8.97 -12.73 10.79
C PRO A 155 9.82 -11.53 11.20
N GLU A 156 10.44 -11.64 12.36
CA GLU A 156 11.50 -10.73 12.80
C GLU A 156 12.83 -11.15 12.19
N PHE A 157 13.70 -10.20 11.95
CA PHE A 157 15.06 -10.48 11.48
C PHE A 157 16.11 -9.79 12.35
N SER A 158 17.34 -10.26 12.25
CA SER A 158 18.49 -9.69 12.92
C SER A 158 19.57 -9.33 11.90
N TRP A 159 20.21 -8.18 12.05
CA TRP A 159 21.35 -7.78 11.20
C TRP A 159 22.54 -8.76 11.29
N TYR A 160 22.62 -9.54 12.37
CA TYR A 160 23.72 -10.46 12.67
C TYR A 160 23.44 -11.91 12.29
N LYS A 161 22.21 -12.24 11.93
CA LYS A 161 21.79 -13.60 11.55
C LYS A 161 21.45 -13.69 10.07
N PRO A 162 21.52 -14.87 9.47
CA PRO A 162 21.04 -15.07 8.11
C PRO A 162 19.56 -14.63 7.96
N ILE A 163 19.25 -13.95 6.88
CA ILE A 163 17.88 -13.55 6.54
C ILE A 163 17.16 -14.78 6.01
N GLU A 164 16.17 -15.26 6.75
CA GLU A 164 15.45 -16.49 6.39
C GLU A 164 14.63 -16.32 5.10
N THR A 165 14.08 -15.12 4.88
CA THR A 165 13.19 -14.83 3.75
C THR A 165 13.98 -14.48 2.51
N GLY A 166 13.90 -15.35 1.51
CA GLY A 166 14.39 -15.07 0.17
C GLY A 166 13.33 -14.37 -0.69
N TYR A 167 13.79 -13.79 -1.79
CA TYR A 167 12.91 -13.24 -2.83
C TYR A 167 13.55 -13.44 -4.20
N TYR A 168 12.80 -14.04 -5.12
CA TYR A 168 13.22 -14.23 -6.49
C TYR A 168 12.50 -13.22 -7.39
N CYS A 169 13.19 -12.13 -7.70
CA CYS A 169 12.64 -11.09 -8.55
C CYS A 169 12.70 -11.51 -10.03
N GLN A 170 11.55 -11.56 -10.68
CA GLN A 170 11.42 -11.91 -12.09
C GLN A 170 11.32 -10.69 -13.01
N LEU A 171 11.72 -9.53 -12.51
CA LEU A 171 11.72 -8.28 -13.26
C LEU A 171 13.06 -8.08 -13.97
N SER A 172 13.01 -7.41 -15.09
CA SER A 172 14.18 -6.98 -15.83
C SER A 172 13.86 -5.67 -16.56
N THR A 173 14.78 -4.74 -16.46
CA THR A 173 14.82 -3.56 -17.30
C THR A 173 15.98 -3.74 -18.30
N TYR A 174 16.92 -2.82 -18.36
CA TYR A 174 18.20 -3.04 -19.09
C TYR A 174 19.07 -4.13 -18.45
N TYR A 175 18.93 -4.27 -17.11
CA TYR A 175 19.59 -5.31 -16.32
C TYR A 175 18.56 -6.10 -15.53
N PRO A 176 18.82 -7.38 -15.23
CA PRO A 176 17.95 -8.15 -14.35
C PRO A 176 17.99 -7.60 -12.95
N PHE A 177 16.83 -7.63 -12.28
CA PHE A 177 16.74 -7.30 -10.87
C PHE A 177 17.45 -8.34 -10.02
N PHE A 178 18.10 -7.89 -8.95
CA PHE A 178 18.73 -8.80 -8.00
C PHE A 178 17.70 -9.60 -7.24
N SER A 179 18.06 -10.85 -7.00
CA SER A 179 17.30 -11.78 -6.17
C SER A 179 18.07 -12.12 -4.91
N ARG A 180 17.37 -12.26 -3.81
CA ARG A 180 17.95 -12.67 -2.53
C ARG A 180 17.60 -14.12 -2.25
N ASN A 181 18.61 -14.97 -2.04
CA ASN A 181 18.41 -16.34 -1.60
C ASN A 181 17.91 -16.36 -0.15
N ALA A 182 17.08 -17.35 0.18
CA ALA A 182 16.76 -17.63 1.57
C ALA A 182 18.03 -17.93 2.39
N TYR A 183 18.04 -17.52 3.65
CA TYR A 183 19.19 -17.64 4.56
C TYR A 183 20.42 -16.88 4.09
N TYR A 184 20.22 -15.78 3.36
CA TYR A 184 21.34 -14.94 2.95
C TYR A 184 21.99 -14.26 4.15
N GLN A 185 23.33 -14.35 4.22
CA GLN A 185 24.12 -13.75 5.28
C GLN A 185 24.48 -12.31 4.92
N ILE A 186 23.89 -11.34 5.61
CA ILE A 186 24.24 -9.91 5.48
C ILE A 186 25.50 -9.58 6.26
N ASN A 187 25.68 -10.21 7.44
CA ASN A 187 26.81 -9.96 8.31
C ASN A 187 28.11 -10.53 7.69
N LYS A 188 28.76 -9.69 6.90
CA LYS A 188 30.02 -9.94 6.20
C LYS A 188 30.98 -8.80 6.52
N PRO A 189 32.30 -8.99 6.45
CA PRO A 189 33.28 -7.94 6.75
C PRO A 189 33.03 -6.62 6.02
N ASP A 190 32.59 -6.67 4.75
CA ASP A 190 32.30 -5.48 3.94
C ASP A 190 31.11 -4.68 4.47
N ASN A 191 30.21 -5.32 5.20
CA ASN A 191 29.00 -4.72 5.75
C ASN A 191 29.12 -4.34 7.23
N ASP A 192 30.19 -4.70 7.91
CA ASP A 192 30.36 -4.51 9.37
C ASP A 192 30.13 -3.07 9.80
N GLN A 193 30.61 -2.11 9.03
CA GLN A 193 30.46 -0.68 9.32
C GLN A 193 28.99 -0.26 9.28
N TYR A 194 28.26 -0.71 8.28
CA TYR A 194 26.84 -0.39 8.10
C TYR A 194 25.98 -1.05 9.19
N ILE A 195 26.24 -2.33 9.47
CA ILE A 195 25.53 -3.08 10.51
C ILE A 195 25.77 -2.47 11.90
N SER A 196 27.02 -2.13 12.22
CA SER A 196 27.37 -1.47 13.48
C SER A 196 26.68 -0.10 13.61
N TYR A 197 26.56 0.63 12.50
CA TYR A 197 25.86 1.90 12.48
C TYR A 197 24.36 1.72 12.74
N LEU A 198 23.68 0.79 12.04
CA LEU A 198 22.26 0.51 12.24
C LEU A 198 21.95 0.08 13.67
N ASP A 199 22.74 -0.84 14.21
CA ASP A 199 22.61 -1.32 15.59
C ASP A 199 22.80 -0.18 16.62
N SER A 200 23.79 0.68 16.40
CA SER A 200 24.02 1.84 17.27
C SER A 200 22.87 2.87 17.17
N TYR A 201 22.30 3.03 15.99
CA TYR A 201 21.19 3.93 15.75
C TYR A 201 19.92 3.47 16.49
N GLU A 202 19.63 2.18 16.44
CA GLU A 202 18.52 1.55 17.16
C GLU A 202 18.71 1.68 18.68
N LYS A 203 19.89 1.37 19.19
CA LYS A 203 20.23 1.49 20.62
C LYS A 203 20.15 2.94 21.12
N SER A 204 20.54 3.89 20.28
CA SER A 204 20.44 5.30 20.64
C SER A 204 18.98 5.74 20.80
N PHE A 205 18.09 5.25 19.95
CA PHE A 205 16.65 5.54 20.09
C PHE A 205 16.10 4.96 21.40
N LEU A 206 16.41 3.71 21.72
CA LEU A 206 15.99 3.08 22.98
C LEU A 206 16.51 3.84 24.20
N TYR A 207 17.76 4.30 24.15
CA TYR A 207 18.33 5.14 25.21
C TYR A 207 17.53 6.44 25.40
N TYR A 208 17.12 7.11 24.31
CA TYR A 208 16.29 8.32 24.42
C TYR A 208 14.90 8.02 25.00
N LEU A 209 14.31 6.88 24.64
CA LEU A 209 13.06 6.44 25.25
C LEU A 209 13.21 6.25 26.77
N GLU A 210 14.26 5.59 27.23
CA GLU A 210 14.52 5.40 28.67
C GLU A 210 14.71 6.74 29.40
N GLN A 211 15.35 7.71 28.75
CA GLN A 211 15.50 9.06 29.32
C GLN A 211 14.19 9.86 29.31
N GLY A 212 13.23 9.50 28.48
CA GLY A 212 11.94 10.20 28.30
C GLY A 212 12.05 11.50 27.50
N TYR A 213 13.21 11.84 26.99
CA TYR A 213 13.41 13.02 26.16
C TYR A 213 14.55 12.82 25.15
N PHE A 214 14.49 13.61 24.08
CA PHE A 214 15.53 13.68 23.07
C PHE A 214 16.13 15.08 23.00
N LYS A 215 17.45 15.17 22.99
CA LYS A 215 18.17 16.44 22.79
C LYS A 215 18.70 16.50 21.36
N ALA A 216 18.10 17.33 20.53
CA ALA A 216 18.59 17.62 19.20
C ALA A 216 18.84 19.12 19.04
N TYR A 217 20.06 19.50 18.69
CA TYR A 217 20.39 20.85 18.21
C TYR A 217 19.80 22.00 19.03
N ASN A 218 19.96 21.99 20.35
CA ASN A 218 19.42 22.95 21.30
C ASN A 218 17.90 22.88 21.55
N GLN A 219 17.24 21.85 21.09
CA GLN A 219 15.85 21.57 21.46
C GLN A 219 15.80 20.32 22.32
N GLU A 220 15.00 20.37 23.35
CA GLU A 220 14.62 19.22 24.14
C GLU A 220 13.19 18.83 23.80
N ILE A 221 13.00 17.59 23.35
CA ILE A 221 11.70 17.06 22.93
C ILE A 221 11.27 16.05 23.98
N ASP A 222 10.16 16.32 24.65
CA ASP A 222 9.56 15.36 25.59
C ASP A 222 8.87 14.24 24.79
N LEU A 223 9.36 13.02 24.97
CA LEU A 223 8.83 11.83 24.27
C LEU A 223 7.49 11.36 24.84
N ARG A 224 7.03 11.91 25.95
CA ARG A 224 5.68 11.64 26.51
C ARG A 224 4.61 12.51 25.88
N ASP A 225 4.99 13.56 25.15
CA ASP A 225 4.05 14.40 24.39
C ASP A 225 3.73 13.75 23.05
N GLU A 226 2.45 13.65 22.72
CA GLU A 226 1.98 13.12 21.42
C GLU A 226 2.57 13.87 20.21
N LYS A 227 2.91 15.15 20.36
CA LYS A 227 3.57 15.94 19.32
C LYS A 227 4.96 15.44 18.95
N ALA A 228 5.57 14.60 19.79
CA ALA A 228 6.83 13.95 19.50
C ALA A 228 6.75 13.00 18.28
N ILE A 229 5.53 12.68 17.79
CA ILE A 229 5.34 11.86 16.58
C ILE A 229 6.14 12.40 15.38
N ASN A 230 6.19 13.71 15.20
CA ASN A 230 6.95 14.33 14.11
C ASN A 230 8.45 14.13 14.25
N PHE A 231 8.96 14.18 15.48
CA PHE A 231 10.36 13.90 15.74
C PHE A 231 10.69 12.42 15.55
N VAL A 232 9.87 11.51 16.12
CA VAL A 232 10.06 10.06 15.99
C VAL A 232 10.01 9.65 14.51
N SER A 233 9.08 10.22 13.75
CA SER A 233 8.99 9.99 12.31
C SER A 233 10.24 10.48 11.56
N LYS A 234 10.71 11.69 11.86
CA LYS A 234 11.95 12.23 11.25
C LYS A 234 13.20 11.44 11.64
N TYR A 235 13.19 10.79 12.79
CA TYR A 235 14.29 9.91 13.22
C TYR A 235 14.38 8.65 12.36
N TRP A 236 13.24 8.01 12.06
CA TRP A 236 13.21 6.70 11.38
C TRP A 236 13.10 6.79 9.86
N PHE A 237 12.30 7.73 9.35
CA PHE A 237 12.09 7.88 7.91
C PHE A 237 13.00 8.94 7.31
N THR A 238 13.51 8.66 6.12
CA THR A 238 14.37 9.59 5.39
C THR A 238 13.66 10.91 5.11
N ASN A 239 14.32 12.02 5.40
CA ASN A 239 13.78 13.38 5.19
C ASN A 239 14.89 14.44 5.06
N VAL A 240 14.52 15.60 4.51
CA VAL A 240 15.49 16.69 4.23
C VAL A 240 16.07 17.31 5.48
N ASP A 241 15.29 17.38 6.56
CA ASP A 241 15.74 18.02 7.80
C ASP A 241 16.94 17.29 8.41
N LEU A 242 16.94 15.95 8.30
CA LEU A 242 18.10 15.14 8.65
C LEU A 242 19.27 15.41 7.69
N TYR A 243 18.97 15.56 6.40
CA TYR A 243 19.96 15.79 5.37
C TYR A 243 20.73 17.10 5.55
N GLU A 244 20.07 18.20 5.90
CA GLU A 244 20.71 19.51 6.11
C GLU A 244 21.61 19.54 7.36
N LYS A 245 21.34 18.70 8.33
CA LYS A 245 22.01 18.68 9.63
C LYS A 245 23.14 17.65 9.75
N ILE A 246 23.24 16.73 8.79
CA ILE A 246 24.31 15.74 8.75
C ILE A 246 25.47 16.27 7.91
N PRO A 247 26.72 16.25 8.44
CA PRO A 247 27.89 16.55 7.63
C PRO A 247 27.94 15.66 6.39
N LYS A 248 28.38 16.19 5.26
CA LYS A 248 28.38 15.66 3.87
C LYS A 248 28.66 14.17 3.59
N ASN A 249 28.60 13.29 4.55
CA ASN A 249 28.68 11.84 4.40
C ASN A 249 27.26 11.29 4.30
N TYR A 250 26.71 11.31 3.11
CA TYR A 250 25.34 10.99 2.71
C TYR A 250 24.90 9.54 2.96
N GLU A 251 25.73 8.73 3.57
CA GLU A 251 25.57 7.28 3.67
C GLU A 251 24.90 6.84 4.97
N ARG A 252 24.18 7.76 5.65
CA ARG A 252 23.81 7.51 7.05
C ARG A 252 22.31 7.62 7.37
N PHE A 253 21.44 7.45 6.40
CA PHE A 253 20.01 7.28 6.69
C PHE A 253 19.73 5.82 7.02
N TYR A 254 19.15 5.59 8.19
CA TYR A 254 18.80 4.25 8.64
C TYR A 254 18.00 3.48 7.58
N GLU A 255 16.96 4.10 7.04
CA GLU A 255 16.08 3.52 6.04
C GLU A 255 16.83 3.15 4.75
N ILE A 256 17.64 4.06 4.21
CA ILE A 256 18.40 3.83 2.97
C ILE A 256 19.41 2.70 3.16
N ILE A 257 20.19 2.75 4.25
CA ILE A 257 21.21 1.71 4.53
C ILE A 257 20.53 0.36 4.75
N GLY A 258 19.44 0.32 5.53
CA GLY A 258 18.72 -0.90 5.83
C GLY A 258 18.16 -1.55 4.56
N LEU A 259 17.48 -0.78 3.71
CA LEU A 259 16.94 -1.28 2.45
C LEU A 259 18.06 -1.76 1.51
N HIS A 260 19.17 -1.03 1.43
CA HIS A 260 20.31 -1.41 0.59
C HIS A 260 20.92 -2.75 1.02
N LEU A 261 21.16 -2.94 2.32
CA LEU A 261 21.69 -4.20 2.84
C LEU A 261 20.74 -5.38 2.60
N LEU A 262 19.43 -5.16 2.77
CA LEU A 262 18.41 -6.19 2.56
C LEU A 262 18.19 -6.50 1.08
N ALA A 263 18.40 -5.51 0.20
CA ALA A 263 18.32 -5.68 -1.25
C ALA A 263 19.43 -6.57 -1.82
N VAL A 264 20.56 -6.66 -1.12
CA VAL A 264 21.71 -7.49 -1.53
C VAL A 264 22.28 -7.07 -2.89
N THR A 265 22.08 -5.82 -3.31
CA THR A 265 22.61 -5.30 -4.56
C THR A 265 24.12 -5.13 -4.46
N PRO A 266 24.90 -5.59 -5.46
CA PRO A 266 26.34 -5.32 -5.45
C PRO A 266 26.60 -3.83 -5.69
N GLU A 267 27.69 -3.33 -5.12
CA GLU A 267 28.18 -2.00 -5.40
C GLU A 267 28.40 -1.83 -6.91
N PRO A 268 27.98 -0.70 -7.49
CA PRO A 268 28.16 -0.46 -8.92
C PRO A 268 29.65 -0.40 -9.28
N THR A 269 30.04 -1.17 -10.27
CA THR A 269 31.43 -1.17 -10.76
C THR A 269 31.79 0.13 -11.49
N ASP A 270 30.79 0.80 -12.01
CA ASP A 270 30.91 2.12 -12.64
C ASP A 270 29.53 2.83 -12.67
N LYS A 271 29.52 4.10 -13.07
CA LYS A 271 28.30 4.92 -13.14
C LYS A 271 27.27 4.46 -14.19
N TYR A 272 27.59 3.50 -15.04
CA TYR A 272 26.72 2.97 -16.08
C TYR A 272 26.16 1.60 -15.76
N THR A 273 26.78 0.87 -14.82
CA THR A 273 26.41 -0.50 -14.46
C THR A 273 25.71 -0.48 -13.11
N ILE A 274 24.42 -0.13 -13.11
CA ILE A 274 23.58 -0.10 -11.93
C ILE A 274 22.59 -1.25 -12.03
N PHE A 275 22.70 -2.20 -11.10
CA PHE A 275 21.75 -3.29 -10.99
C PHE A 275 20.59 -2.86 -10.11
N PRO A 276 19.34 -2.92 -10.63
CA PRO A 276 18.17 -2.57 -9.81
C PRO A 276 17.85 -3.67 -8.80
N SER A 277 17.31 -3.27 -7.67
CA SER A 277 16.64 -4.18 -6.74
C SER A 277 15.18 -3.78 -6.56
N ALA A 278 14.33 -4.78 -6.30
CA ALA A 278 12.92 -4.49 -6.05
C ALA A 278 12.75 -3.58 -4.82
N LEU A 279 13.51 -3.84 -3.78
CA LEU A 279 13.34 -3.18 -2.49
C LEU A 279 13.70 -1.69 -2.49
N GLU A 280 14.62 -1.27 -3.35
CA GLU A 280 15.12 0.11 -3.40
C GLU A 280 14.34 1.05 -4.34
N LEU A 281 13.38 0.51 -5.10
CA LEU A 281 12.57 1.29 -6.03
C LEU A 281 11.11 1.36 -5.56
N TYR A 282 10.56 2.56 -5.47
CA TYR A 282 9.20 2.77 -4.94
C TYR A 282 8.11 1.98 -5.68
N GLN A 283 8.24 1.80 -6.99
CA GLN A 283 7.27 1.06 -7.81
C GLN A 283 7.35 -0.46 -7.63
N THR A 284 8.37 -0.98 -6.96
CA THR A 284 8.60 -2.42 -6.79
C THR A 284 8.86 -2.85 -5.35
N SER A 285 9.01 -1.89 -4.42
CA SER A 285 9.40 -2.19 -3.02
C SER A 285 8.44 -3.16 -2.34
N LEU A 286 7.14 -3.02 -2.55
CA LEU A 286 6.13 -3.88 -1.93
C LEU A 286 6.18 -5.34 -2.40
N ARG A 287 6.88 -5.62 -3.49
CA ARG A 287 7.01 -6.98 -4.04
C ARG A 287 7.90 -7.87 -3.17
N ASP A 288 8.88 -7.28 -2.50
CA ASP A 288 9.82 -8.03 -1.66
C ASP A 288 9.26 -8.20 -0.23
N PRO A 289 9.10 -9.42 0.28
CA PRO A 289 8.64 -9.67 1.65
C PRO A 289 9.47 -8.96 2.73
N MET A 290 10.75 -8.69 2.46
CA MET A 290 11.60 -7.95 3.40
C MET A 290 11.19 -6.50 3.59
N PHE A 291 10.43 -5.92 2.66
CA PHE A 291 9.80 -4.61 2.88
C PHE A 291 8.95 -4.62 4.16
N TYR A 292 8.07 -5.60 4.30
CA TYR A 292 7.16 -5.70 5.44
C TYR A 292 7.88 -6.02 6.74
N GLN A 293 8.89 -6.87 6.70
CA GLN A 293 9.70 -7.18 7.87
C GLN A 293 10.53 -5.98 8.32
N PHE A 294 11.10 -5.23 7.39
CA PHE A 294 11.89 -4.04 7.70
C PHE A 294 11.03 -2.91 8.28
N TYR A 295 9.90 -2.62 7.66
CA TYR A 295 9.01 -1.58 8.19
C TYR A 295 8.27 -2.02 9.44
N ALA A 296 7.97 -3.29 9.63
CA ALA A 296 7.50 -3.82 10.91
C ALA A 296 8.53 -3.60 12.03
N ARG A 297 9.83 -3.77 11.73
CA ARG A 297 10.90 -3.45 12.67
C ARG A 297 10.91 -1.96 13.05
N ILE A 298 10.81 -1.06 12.08
CA ILE A 298 10.72 0.39 12.35
C ILE A 298 9.47 0.70 13.18
N LEU A 299 8.32 0.17 12.80
CA LEU A 299 7.08 0.38 13.54
C LEU A 299 7.14 -0.15 14.97
N ASN A 300 7.89 -1.22 15.23
CA ASN A 300 8.08 -1.71 16.59
C ASN A 300 8.72 -0.65 17.50
N TYR A 301 9.63 0.17 16.99
CA TYR A 301 10.18 1.31 17.74
C TYR A 301 9.15 2.42 17.95
N PHE A 302 8.28 2.67 16.98
CA PHE A 302 7.14 3.56 17.18
C PHE A 302 6.18 3.05 18.24
N LEU A 303 5.89 1.74 18.25
CA LEU A 303 5.02 1.12 19.26
C LEU A 303 5.61 1.24 20.66
N GLN A 304 6.91 0.98 20.83
CA GLN A 304 7.60 1.17 22.09
C GLN A 304 7.52 2.63 22.55
N TRP A 305 7.67 3.59 21.64
CA TRP A 305 7.44 5.00 21.97
C TRP A 305 5.98 5.27 22.36
N LYS A 306 5.02 4.72 21.63
CA LYS A 306 3.59 4.88 21.91
C LYS A 306 3.18 4.38 23.30
N GLU A 307 3.90 3.43 23.85
CA GLU A 307 3.67 2.94 25.22
C GLU A 307 3.91 4.01 26.31
N TYR A 308 4.67 5.06 26.00
CA TYR A 308 4.84 6.22 26.89
C TYR A 308 3.68 7.22 26.82
N LEU A 309 2.81 7.09 25.85
CA LEU A 309 1.61 7.93 25.74
C LEU A 309 0.49 7.37 26.62
N GLU A 310 -0.16 8.27 27.34
CA GLU A 310 -1.34 7.89 28.11
C GLU A 310 -2.45 7.38 27.19
N PRO A 311 -3.09 6.24 27.50
CA PRO A 311 -4.30 5.81 26.80
C PRO A 311 -5.38 6.87 26.86
N TRP A 312 -6.19 6.96 25.80
CA TRP A 312 -7.35 7.84 25.83
C TRP A 312 -8.26 7.49 27.02
N SER A 313 -8.51 8.47 27.88
CA SER A 313 -9.31 8.26 29.09
C SER A 313 -10.78 8.05 28.75
N HIS A 314 -11.52 7.48 29.71
CA HIS A 314 -12.97 7.29 29.59
C HIS A 314 -13.69 8.58 29.18
N SER A 315 -13.34 9.72 29.77
CA SER A 315 -13.97 11.01 29.48
C SER A 315 -13.60 11.56 28.08
N GLN A 316 -12.41 11.25 27.57
CA GLN A 316 -11.99 11.65 26.23
C GLN A 316 -12.66 10.83 25.12
N LEU A 317 -12.95 9.56 25.40
CA LEU A 317 -13.62 8.65 24.46
C LEU A 317 -15.14 8.79 24.51
N HIS A 318 -15.70 9.28 25.64
CA HIS A 318 -17.13 9.38 25.83
C HIS A 318 -17.75 10.49 24.95
N PHE A 319 -18.87 10.19 24.34
CA PHE A 319 -19.69 11.15 23.61
C PHE A 319 -21.08 11.22 24.26
N GLU A 320 -21.29 12.25 25.08
CA GLU A 320 -22.53 12.43 25.83
C GLU A 320 -23.75 12.51 24.93
N GLY A 321 -24.79 11.74 25.27
CA GLY A 321 -26.07 11.73 24.56
C GLY A 321 -26.06 10.99 23.23
N VAL A 322 -24.95 10.32 22.85
CA VAL A 322 -24.85 9.55 21.61
C VAL A 322 -24.57 8.09 21.89
N LYS A 323 -25.38 7.21 21.33
CA LYS A 323 -25.25 5.75 21.49
C LYS A 323 -25.41 5.04 20.14
N ILE A 324 -24.48 4.16 19.83
CA ILE A 324 -24.64 3.21 18.71
C ILE A 324 -25.47 2.02 19.22
N ASN A 325 -26.64 1.80 18.62
CA ASN A 325 -27.51 0.70 19.00
C ASN A 325 -27.16 -0.60 18.29
N ASP A 326 -26.84 -0.50 16.99
CA ASP A 326 -26.50 -1.67 16.16
C ASP A 326 -25.66 -1.25 14.95
N VAL A 327 -24.86 -2.19 14.47
CA VAL A 327 -24.12 -2.09 13.22
C VAL A 327 -24.36 -3.35 12.41
N LYS A 328 -24.83 -3.20 11.18
CA LYS A 328 -25.06 -4.29 10.24
C LYS A 328 -24.16 -4.14 9.02
N THR A 329 -23.71 -5.27 8.51
CA THR A 329 -22.97 -5.33 7.25
C THR A 329 -23.63 -6.35 6.32
N ASP A 330 -23.61 -6.09 5.04
CA ASP A 330 -23.84 -7.14 4.06
C ASP A 330 -22.78 -8.24 4.21
N LYS A 331 -23.02 -9.38 3.57
CA LYS A 331 -22.02 -10.45 3.54
C LYS A 331 -20.73 -9.94 2.87
N LEU A 332 -19.63 -10.02 3.60
CA LEU A 332 -18.32 -9.60 3.09
C LEU A 332 -17.71 -10.74 2.28
N VAL A 333 -17.48 -10.50 0.99
CA VAL A 333 -17.00 -11.52 0.06
C VAL A 333 -15.90 -10.96 -0.82
N THR A 334 -14.76 -11.65 -0.84
CA THR A 334 -13.67 -11.39 -1.77
C THR A 334 -13.64 -12.43 -2.89
N PHE A 335 -13.04 -12.08 -4.00
CA PHE A 335 -12.86 -12.96 -5.16
C PHE A 335 -11.68 -12.46 -6.00
N PHE A 336 -11.17 -13.32 -6.88
CA PHE A 336 -10.22 -12.89 -7.90
C PHE A 336 -10.95 -12.55 -9.19
N GLU A 337 -10.64 -11.37 -9.73
CA GLU A 337 -11.08 -10.97 -11.06
C GLU A 337 -9.91 -10.99 -12.04
N SER A 338 -10.22 -11.17 -13.31
CA SER A 338 -9.25 -11.04 -14.39
C SER A 338 -9.21 -9.59 -14.86
N TYR A 339 -8.03 -9.00 -14.90
CA TYR A 339 -7.84 -7.60 -15.28
C TYR A 339 -6.80 -7.46 -16.39
N ASP A 340 -7.15 -6.67 -17.41
CA ASP A 340 -6.28 -6.36 -18.53
C ASP A 340 -5.72 -4.95 -18.39
N PHE A 341 -4.40 -4.79 -18.54
CA PHE A 341 -3.77 -3.48 -18.63
C PHE A 341 -2.76 -3.43 -19.77
N ASP A 342 -2.54 -2.22 -20.28
CA ASP A 342 -1.75 -1.98 -21.47
C ASP A 342 -0.26 -2.03 -21.16
N ILE A 343 0.51 -2.77 -21.96
CA ILE A 343 1.96 -2.84 -21.91
C ILE A 343 2.63 -2.36 -23.21
N THR A 344 1.85 -1.82 -24.14
CA THR A 344 2.31 -1.43 -25.47
C THR A 344 3.50 -0.48 -25.41
N ASN A 345 3.52 0.38 -24.38
CA ASN A 345 4.55 1.39 -24.21
C ASN A 345 5.97 0.82 -24.10
N ASP A 346 6.12 -0.35 -23.48
CA ASP A 346 7.42 -1.01 -23.34
C ASP A 346 7.73 -2.03 -24.45
N ILE A 347 6.77 -2.31 -25.33
CA ILE A 347 6.97 -3.25 -26.45
C ILE A 347 7.65 -2.57 -27.64
N PHE A 348 7.51 -1.27 -27.78
CA PHE A 348 8.16 -0.48 -28.82
C PHE A 348 9.34 0.29 -28.24
N HIS A 349 10.48 0.21 -28.92
CA HIS A 349 11.73 0.81 -28.44
C HIS A 349 11.89 2.28 -28.83
N SER A 350 11.11 2.77 -29.80
CA SER A 350 11.16 4.16 -30.23
C SER A 350 9.80 4.67 -30.70
N VAL A 351 9.65 5.99 -30.70
CA VAL A 351 8.46 6.66 -31.22
C VAL A 351 8.31 6.39 -32.72
N GLU A 352 9.41 6.30 -33.46
CA GLU A 352 9.45 5.98 -34.88
C GLU A 352 8.97 4.56 -35.14
N GLU A 353 9.43 3.58 -34.37
CA GLU A 353 8.97 2.21 -34.43
C GLU A 353 7.47 2.12 -34.12
N PHE A 354 7.02 2.80 -33.08
CA PHE A 354 5.61 2.86 -32.73
C PHE A 354 4.75 3.45 -33.85
N LYS A 355 5.18 4.55 -34.44
CA LYS A 355 4.49 5.19 -35.57
C LYS A 355 4.50 4.32 -36.83
N ALA A 356 5.61 3.61 -37.09
CA ALA A 356 5.75 2.72 -38.24
C ALA A 356 4.86 1.49 -38.14
N ASN A 357 4.52 1.05 -36.92
CA ASN A 357 3.63 -0.11 -36.68
C ASN A 357 2.14 0.23 -36.90
N LYS A 358 1.88 1.17 -37.74
CA LYS A 358 0.57 1.75 -38.07
C LYS A 358 -0.20 2.21 -36.85
N PRO A 359 -0.16 3.45 -36.77
CA PRO A 359 -0.77 4.08 -35.69
C PRO A 359 -2.22 3.80 -35.69
N TYR A 360 -2.64 3.94 -34.72
CA TYR A 360 -3.82 4.25 -34.09
C TYR A 360 -4.55 5.30 -34.94
N ASP A 361 -5.37 4.81 -35.76
CA ASP A 361 -6.42 5.58 -36.39
C ASP A 361 -7.71 5.55 -35.54
N GLY A 362 -7.55 5.36 -34.24
CA GLY A 362 -8.67 5.24 -33.32
C GLY A 362 -9.23 3.81 -33.17
N ASN A 363 -8.99 2.91 -34.14
CA ASN A 363 -9.52 1.56 -34.14
C ASN A 363 -8.52 0.46 -34.50
N THR A 364 -7.32 0.79 -34.90
CA THR A 364 -6.38 -0.14 -35.52
C THR A 364 -5.00 -0.20 -34.88
N TYR A 365 -4.84 0.26 -33.62
CA TYR A 365 -3.59 0.00 -32.93
C TYR A 365 -3.50 -1.47 -32.59
N VAL A 366 -2.32 -2.02 -32.82
CA VAL A 366 -1.91 -3.25 -32.20
C VAL A 366 -1.65 -2.94 -30.73
N VAL A 367 -2.57 -3.31 -29.87
CA VAL A 367 -2.44 -3.15 -28.43
C VAL A 367 -1.92 -4.46 -27.85
N PHE A 368 -0.88 -4.35 -27.04
CA PHE A 368 -0.36 -5.43 -26.22
C PHE A 368 -0.84 -5.25 -24.79
N SER A 369 -1.55 -6.23 -24.26
CA SER A 369 -2.11 -6.18 -22.91
C SER A 369 -1.67 -7.38 -22.09
N VAL A 370 -1.50 -7.19 -20.81
CA VAL A 370 -1.30 -8.28 -19.85
C VAL A 370 -2.59 -8.50 -19.11
N ARG A 371 -2.94 -9.76 -18.94
CA ARG A 371 -4.07 -10.23 -18.13
C ARG A 371 -3.55 -10.88 -16.87
N GLN A 372 -3.90 -10.32 -15.72
CA GLN A 372 -3.53 -10.82 -14.40
C GLN A 372 -4.74 -11.01 -13.50
N PRO A 373 -4.66 -11.98 -12.57
CA PRO A 373 -5.59 -12.04 -11.46
C PRO A 373 -5.35 -10.87 -10.51
N ARG A 374 -6.42 -10.29 -9.99
CA ARG A 374 -6.31 -9.34 -8.89
C ARG A 374 -7.44 -9.55 -7.88
N LEU A 375 -7.12 -9.34 -6.62
CA LEU A 375 -8.12 -9.43 -5.56
C LEU A 375 -9.13 -8.27 -5.70
N ASN A 376 -10.40 -8.62 -5.50
CA ASN A 376 -11.49 -7.67 -5.44
C ASN A 376 -12.50 -8.14 -4.38
N HIS A 377 -13.50 -7.34 -4.08
CA HIS A 377 -14.58 -7.68 -3.18
C HIS A 377 -15.94 -7.30 -3.78
N LYS A 378 -16.98 -8.01 -3.36
CA LYS A 378 -18.35 -7.62 -3.71
C LYS A 378 -18.71 -6.32 -2.98
N PRO A 379 -19.40 -5.38 -3.63
CA PRO A 379 -19.90 -4.19 -2.97
C PRO A 379 -20.71 -4.58 -1.73
N PHE A 380 -20.53 -3.83 -0.66
CA PHE A 380 -21.24 -4.05 0.60
C PHE A 380 -21.61 -2.70 1.22
N THR A 381 -22.55 -2.74 2.13
CA THR A 381 -23.02 -1.59 2.90
C THR A 381 -22.78 -1.84 4.37
N VAL A 382 -22.30 -0.82 5.07
CA VAL A 382 -22.30 -0.76 6.53
C VAL A 382 -23.45 0.13 6.97
N THR A 383 -24.40 -0.44 7.71
CA THR A 383 -25.55 0.28 8.26
C THR A 383 -25.33 0.48 9.74
N ILE A 384 -25.32 1.74 10.18
CA ILE A 384 -25.09 2.15 11.57
C ILE A 384 -26.37 2.75 12.11
N ASP A 385 -26.91 2.19 13.17
CA ASP A 385 -28.08 2.69 13.88
C ASP A 385 -27.63 3.44 15.15
N VAL A 386 -27.86 4.76 15.17
CA VAL A 386 -27.38 5.64 16.23
C VAL A 386 -28.54 6.41 16.83
N LYS A 387 -28.65 6.38 18.15
CA LYS A 387 -29.53 7.26 18.91
C LYS A 387 -28.74 8.49 19.36
N SER A 388 -29.26 9.67 19.08
CA SER A 388 -28.72 10.94 19.58
C SER A 388 -29.78 11.69 20.37
N ASP A 389 -29.40 12.32 21.47
CA ASP A 389 -30.29 13.17 22.25
C ASP A 389 -30.27 14.63 21.76
N VAL A 390 -29.28 14.99 20.94
CA VAL A 390 -29.04 16.34 20.45
C VAL A 390 -28.76 16.37 18.94
N ALA A 391 -28.99 17.52 18.32
CA ALA A 391 -28.53 17.79 16.97
C ALA A 391 -27.05 18.20 17.02
N THR A 392 -26.17 17.44 16.39
CA THR A 392 -24.73 17.71 16.41
C THR A 392 -24.04 17.08 15.19
N ASP A 393 -22.93 17.68 14.77
CA ASP A 393 -22.07 17.04 13.77
C ASP A 393 -21.11 16.07 14.48
N ALA A 394 -20.96 14.88 13.91
CA ALA A 394 -20.15 13.82 14.46
C ALA A 394 -19.25 13.19 13.40
N VAL A 395 -18.07 12.77 13.83
CA VAL A 395 -17.16 11.94 13.03
C VAL A 395 -17.45 10.48 13.32
N PHE A 396 -17.58 9.71 12.26
CA PHE A 396 -17.68 8.27 12.29
C PHE A 396 -16.40 7.66 11.73
N LYS A 397 -15.87 6.66 12.41
CA LYS A 397 -14.75 5.87 11.93
C LYS A 397 -15.07 4.39 12.00
N VAL A 398 -14.64 3.64 11.00
CA VAL A 398 -14.85 2.19 10.89
C VAL A 398 -13.50 1.51 10.80
N PHE A 399 -13.26 0.53 11.66
CA PHE A 399 -12.02 -0.23 11.74
C PHE A 399 -12.26 -1.72 11.61
N LEU A 400 -11.30 -2.41 11.00
CA LEU A 400 -11.27 -3.87 10.89
C LEU A 400 -9.95 -4.40 11.46
N GLY A 401 -10.04 -5.36 12.36
CA GLY A 401 -8.87 -6.00 12.95
C GLY A 401 -9.04 -7.50 13.13
N PRO A 402 -7.96 -8.22 13.45
CA PRO A 402 -8.01 -9.66 13.65
C PRO A 402 -8.71 -9.99 14.96
N LYS A 403 -9.50 -11.08 14.97
CA LYS A 403 -10.11 -11.63 16.18
C LYS A 403 -9.20 -12.62 16.88
N TYR A 404 -8.44 -13.37 16.11
CA TYR A 404 -7.52 -14.39 16.59
C TYR A 404 -6.12 -14.15 16.05
N ASP A 405 -5.12 -14.56 16.82
CA ASP A 405 -3.74 -14.62 16.35
C ASP A 405 -3.51 -15.78 15.37
N SER A 406 -2.27 -15.92 14.89
CA SER A 406 -1.88 -16.99 13.97
C SER A 406 -2.02 -18.41 14.55
N ASN A 407 -2.12 -18.55 15.88
CA ASN A 407 -2.30 -19.82 16.58
C ASN A 407 -3.77 -20.10 16.92
N GLY A 408 -4.67 -19.16 16.63
CA GLY A 408 -6.10 -19.27 16.91
C GLY A 408 -6.49 -18.83 18.32
N TYR A 409 -5.61 -18.17 19.06
CA TYR A 409 -5.96 -17.58 20.36
C TYR A 409 -6.67 -16.24 20.18
N PRO A 410 -7.75 -15.98 20.97
CA PRO A 410 -8.41 -14.69 20.94
C PRO A 410 -7.44 -13.55 21.29
N LEU A 411 -7.48 -12.49 20.50
CA LEU A 411 -6.70 -11.29 20.73
C LEU A 411 -7.47 -10.31 21.60
N ASN A 412 -6.78 -9.77 22.60
CA ASN A 412 -7.28 -8.66 23.39
C ASN A 412 -7.02 -7.35 22.63
N ILE A 413 -7.94 -6.40 22.69
CA ILE A 413 -7.79 -5.11 22.02
C ILE A 413 -6.57 -4.31 22.54
N GLU A 414 -6.23 -4.46 23.82
CA GLU A 414 -5.07 -3.79 24.43
C GLU A 414 -3.75 -4.24 23.81
N ASP A 415 -3.65 -5.51 23.42
CA ASP A 415 -2.46 -6.10 22.81
C ASP A 415 -2.50 -6.09 21.28
N ASN A 416 -3.59 -5.63 20.68
CA ASN A 416 -3.88 -5.79 19.25
C ASN A 416 -4.26 -4.49 18.52
N TRP A 417 -4.30 -3.37 19.23
CA TRP A 417 -4.77 -2.10 18.69
C TRP A 417 -4.02 -1.68 17.41
N MET A 418 -2.73 -2.00 17.30
CA MET A 418 -1.88 -1.67 16.15
C MET A 418 -2.23 -2.44 14.87
N ASN A 419 -3.00 -3.52 14.98
CA ASN A 419 -3.38 -4.37 13.84
C ASN A 419 -4.74 -4.00 13.24
N PHE A 420 -5.37 -2.92 13.73
CA PHE A 420 -6.62 -2.42 13.19
C PHE A 420 -6.37 -1.52 11.98
N VAL A 421 -7.06 -1.86 10.89
CA VAL A 421 -7.06 -1.09 9.65
C VAL A 421 -8.27 -0.16 9.68
N GLU A 422 -8.04 1.13 9.46
CA GLU A 422 -9.12 2.09 9.27
C GLU A 422 -9.74 1.89 7.89
N LEU A 423 -11.02 1.53 7.84
CA LEU A 423 -11.74 1.32 6.58
C LEU A 423 -12.37 2.61 6.07
N ASP A 424 -12.96 3.40 6.96
CA ASP A 424 -13.68 4.61 6.57
C ASP A 424 -13.67 5.66 7.67
N TRP A 425 -13.76 6.91 7.26
CA TRP A 425 -14.18 8.00 8.13
C TRP A 425 -15.08 8.97 7.36
N PHE A 426 -16.03 9.55 8.05
CA PHE A 426 -16.92 10.56 7.48
C PHE A 426 -17.54 11.43 8.58
N VAL A 427 -17.99 12.62 8.18
CA VAL A 427 -18.74 13.53 9.06
C VAL A 427 -20.22 13.41 8.73
N HIS A 428 -21.05 13.26 9.76
CA HIS A 428 -22.49 13.17 9.60
C HIS A 428 -23.21 14.04 10.64
N LYS A 429 -24.27 14.72 10.21
CA LYS A 429 -25.11 15.52 11.08
C LYS A 429 -26.16 14.65 11.74
N LEU A 430 -26.00 14.41 13.03
CA LEU A 430 -26.98 13.69 13.84
C LEU A 430 -28.18 14.58 14.17
N THR A 431 -29.36 13.99 14.18
CA THR A 431 -30.60 14.62 14.62
C THR A 431 -31.10 13.95 15.90
N PRO A 432 -31.86 14.67 16.77
CA PRO A 432 -32.44 14.05 17.95
C PRO A 432 -33.32 12.85 17.60
N GLY A 433 -33.16 11.74 18.33
CA GLY A 433 -33.84 10.47 18.08
C GLY A 433 -32.97 9.45 17.34
N GLN A 434 -33.60 8.61 16.55
CA GLN A 434 -32.91 7.55 15.80
C GLN A 434 -32.37 8.07 14.49
N ASN A 435 -31.10 7.72 14.20
CA ASN A 435 -30.42 8.01 12.96
C ASN A 435 -29.97 6.69 12.35
N LYS A 436 -30.42 6.42 11.11
CA LYS A 436 -29.95 5.28 10.33
C LYS A 436 -29.01 5.77 9.26
N ILE A 437 -27.75 5.37 9.33
CA ILE A 437 -26.69 5.80 8.43
C ILE A 437 -26.25 4.61 7.59
N GLU A 438 -26.29 4.75 6.28
CA GLU A 438 -25.84 3.74 5.33
C GLU A 438 -24.60 4.23 4.60
N ARG A 439 -23.51 3.47 4.68
CA ARG A 439 -22.25 3.73 4.00
C ARG A 439 -21.95 2.63 3.00
N LEU A 440 -21.96 2.99 1.74
CA LEU A 440 -21.57 2.07 0.67
C LEU A 440 -20.05 1.94 0.63
N SER A 441 -19.54 0.73 0.43
CA SER A 441 -18.09 0.46 0.37
C SER A 441 -17.36 1.32 -0.69
N ARG A 442 -18.02 1.66 -1.80
CA ARG A 442 -17.46 2.54 -2.82
C ARG A 442 -17.23 3.98 -2.35
N ASP A 443 -17.92 4.42 -1.29
CA ASP A 443 -17.87 5.79 -0.79
C ASP A 443 -16.89 5.93 0.39
N PHE A 444 -16.19 4.86 0.76
CA PHE A 444 -15.21 4.86 1.85
C PHE A 444 -14.04 5.80 1.55
N ALA A 445 -13.74 6.68 2.51
CA ALA A 445 -12.87 7.82 2.30
C ALA A 445 -11.41 7.47 2.00
N LEU A 446 -10.91 6.37 2.58
CA LEU A 446 -9.49 6.00 2.52
C LEU A 446 -9.11 5.13 1.31
N TYR A 447 -10.03 4.96 0.36
CA TYR A 447 -9.83 4.08 -0.79
C TYR A 447 -10.17 4.78 -2.09
N LYS A 448 -9.44 4.41 -3.13
CA LYS A 448 -9.60 4.95 -4.48
C LYS A 448 -9.74 3.81 -5.48
N GLU A 449 -10.54 4.03 -6.53
CA GLU A 449 -10.57 3.15 -7.69
C GLU A 449 -9.21 3.13 -8.39
N ASP A 450 -8.91 2.04 -9.09
CA ASP A 450 -7.70 1.94 -9.90
C ASP A 450 -7.68 3.03 -10.98
N SER A 451 -6.48 3.36 -11.45
CA SER A 451 -6.28 4.42 -12.43
C SER A 451 -7.05 4.16 -13.73
N VAL A 452 -7.46 5.24 -14.37
CA VAL A 452 -8.11 5.17 -15.69
C VAL A 452 -7.12 4.59 -16.71
N PRO A 453 -7.53 3.60 -17.52
CA PRO A 453 -6.67 3.03 -18.55
C PRO A 453 -6.14 4.08 -19.53
N VAL A 454 -4.89 3.98 -19.93
CA VAL A 454 -4.23 4.93 -20.83
C VAL A 454 -5.00 5.10 -22.17
N VAL A 455 -5.61 4.03 -22.65
CA VAL A 455 -6.44 4.08 -23.87
C VAL A 455 -7.65 5.00 -23.70
N GLU A 456 -8.28 4.99 -22.54
CA GLU A 456 -9.39 5.90 -22.24
C GLU A 456 -8.92 7.34 -22.11
N LEU A 457 -7.76 7.57 -21.49
CA LEU A 457 -7.15 8.90 -21.43
C LEU A 457 -6.90 9.44 -22.86
N PHE A 458 -6.36 8.64 -23.76
CA PHE A 458 -6.16 9.05 -25.16
C PHE A 458 -7.47 9.36 -25.88
N LYS A 459 -8.54 8.61 -25.64
CA LYS A 459 -9.86 8.93 -26.21
C LYS A 459 -10.38 10.28 -25.72
N LEU A 460 -10.24 10.56 -24.43
CA LEU A 460 -10.63 11.85 -23.86
C LEU A 460 -9.84 13.00 -24.48
N PHE A 461 -8.52 12.86 -24.59
CA PHE A 461 -7.67 13.87 -25.25
C PHE A 461 -8.06 14.11 -26.71
N LYS A 462 -8.33 13.05 -27.48
CA LYS A 462 -8.80 13.20 -28.87
C LYS A 462 -10.14 13.95 -28.99
N GLN A 463 -10.96 13.87 -27.94
CA GLN A 463 -12.24 14.61 -27.86
C GLN A 463 -12.04 16.06 -27.36
N GLY A 464 -10.80 16.49 -27.16
CA GLY A 464 -10.47 17.80 -26.57
C GLY A 464 -10.83 17.92 -25.09
N LYS A 465 -11.02 16.79 -24.40
CA LYS A 465 -11.29 16.75 -22.96
C LYS A 465 -10.01 16.47 -22.20
N VAL A 466 -9.74 17.29 -21.20
CA VAL A 466 -8.65 17.03 -20.24
C VAL A 466 -9.23 16.26 -19.06
N PRO A 467 -8.78 15.03 -18.79
CA PRO A 467 -9.27 14.28 -17.65
C PRO A 467 -8.77 14.92 -16.35
N VAL A 468 -9.71 15.32 -15.52
CA VAL A 468 -9.45 15.96 -14.24
C VAL A 468 -10.15 15.18 -13.14
N ASP A 469 -9.43 14.81 -12.11
CA ASP A 469 -9.96 14.19 -10.91
C ASP A 469 -9.98 15.19 -9.77
N MET A 470 -11.17 15.65 -9.43
CA MET A 470 -11.39 16.61 -8.34
C MET A 470 -11.53 15.91 -6.98
N SER A 471 -11.40 14.59 -6.92
CA SER A 471 -11.60 13.84 -5.68
C SER A 471 -10.48 14.03 -4.66
N GLU A 472 -9.33 14.59 -5.09
CA GLU A 472 -8.16 14.84 -4.25
C GLU A 472 -7.59 13.58 -3.54
N LYS A 473 -7.97 12.40 -4.03
CA LYS A 473 -7.62 11.08 -3.43
C LYS A 473 -6.35 10.49 -4.05
N PHE A 474 -5.23 11.19 -3.92
CA PHE A 474 -4.02 10.78 -4.67
C PHE A 474 -3.21 9.64 -4.05
N PHE A 475 -3.25 9.46 -2.73
CA PHE A 475 -2.45 8.44 -2.03
C PHE A 475 -3.28 7.45 -1.21
N TYR A 476 -4.46 7.13 -1.71
CA TYR A 476 -5.30 6.14 -1.05
C TYR A 476 -5.06 4.74 -1.62
N LEU A 477 -5.28 3.75 -0.76
CA LEU A 477 -5.19 2.35 -1.11
C LEU A 477 -6.21 1.96 -2.20
N PRO A 478 -5.92 0.95 -3.03
CA PRO A 478 -6.89 0.47 -4.01
C PRO A 478 -8.19 0.00 -3.34
N GLN A 479 -9.32 0.49 -3.82
CA GLN A 479 -10.63 0.18 -3.25
C GLN A 479 -10.91 -1.33 -3.23
N ARG A 480 -10.55 -2.05 -4.29
CA ARG A 480 -10.73 -3.50 -4.37
C ARG A 480 -9.93 -4.28 -3.32
N MET A 481 -8.84 -3.71 -2.80
CA MET A 481 -7.99 -4.25 -1.74
C MET A 481 -8.42 -3.81 -0.33
N MET A 482 -9.61 -3.23 -0.19
CA MET A 482 -10.16 -2.76 1.08
C MET A 482 -10.25 -3.89 2.11
N LEU A 483 -10.81 -5.02 1.73
CA LEU A 483 -10.89 -6.21 2.55
C LEU A 483 -9.67 -7.11 2.36
N PRO A 484 -9.16 -7.74 3.42
CA PRO A 484 -8.22 -8.82 3.27
C PRO A 484 -8.90 -9.99 2.55
N LYS A 485 -8.13 -10.82 1.85
CA LYS A 485 -8.66 -12.02 1.20
C LYS A 485 -9.34 -12.89 2.26
N GLY A 486 -10.59 -13.23 2.03
CA GLY A 486 -11.34 -14.13 2.91
C GLY A 486 -10.98 -15.59 2.71
N THR A 487 -11.74 -16.47 3.36
CA THR A 487 -11.67 -17.91 3.19
C THR A 487 -13.04 -18.49 2.77
N LYS A 488 -13.06 -19.68 2.21
CA LYS A 488 -14.30 -20.33 1.77
C LYS A 488 -15.32 -20.49 2.91
N GLY A 489 -14.83 -20.78 4.11
CA GLY A 489 -15.66 -20.95 5.32
C GLY A 489 -15.97 -19.64 6.05
N GLY A 490 -15.40 -18.53 5.62
CA GLY A 490 -15.41 -17.25 6.33
C GLY A 490 -14.31 -17.16 7.38
N PHE A 491 -13.44 -16.13 7.28
CA PHE A 491 -12.42 -15.87 8.29
C PHE A 491 -12.89 -14.81 9.27
N PRO A 492 -12.76 -15.03 10.60
CA PRO A 492 -13.29 -14.12 11.60
C PRO A 492 -12.40 -12.90 11.82
N PHE A 493 -13.04 -11.74 11.81
CA PHE A 493 -12.46 -10.44 12.14
C PHE A 493 -13.33 -9.71 13.15
N GLN A 494 -12.82 -8.63 13.70
CA GLN A 494 -13.57 -7.67 14.51
C GLN A 494 -13.74 -6.36 13.75
N LEU A 495 -14.98 -5.88 13.72
CA LEU A 495 -15.34 -4.57 13.18
C LEU A 495 -15.65 -3.64 14.35
N TYR A 496 -14.95 -2.48 14.40
CA TYR A 496 -15.23 -1.41 15.34
C TYR A 496 -15.81 -0.20 14.63
N VAL A 497 -16.82 0.40 15.23
CA VAL A 497 -17.36 1.69 14.81
C VAL A 497 -17.26 2.64 15.98
N VAL A 498 -16.63 3.78 15.75
CA VAL A 498 -16.41 4.81 16.75
C VAL A 498 -17.06 6.11 16.28
N VAL A 499 -17.82 6.75 17.15
CA VAL A 499 -18.46 8.04 16.90
C VAL A 499 -17.99 9.03 17.94
N TYR A 500 -17.57 10.21 17.51
CA TYR A 500 -17.12 11.27 18.41
C TYR A 500 -17.49 12.66 17.88
N PRO A 501 -17.49 13.72 18.73
CA PRO A 501 -17.87 15.05 18.30
C PRO A 501 -16.94 15.58 17.19
N TYR A 502 -17.53 16.17 16.15
CA TYR A 502 -16.78 16.82 15.10
C TYR A 502 -16.31 18.20 15.52
N THR A 503 -15.02 18.47 15.35
CA THR A 503 -14.42 19.77 15.50
C THR A 503 -13.72 20.13 14.18
N PRO A 504 -14.21 21.14 13.43
CA PRO A 504 -13.62 21.51 12.16
C PRO A 504 -12.13 21.84 12.27
N LEU A 505 -11.39 21.57 11.20
CA LEU A 505 -10.00 22.00 11.09
C LEU A 505 -9.89 23.52 11.19
N PRO A 506 -8.79 24.04 11.74
CA PRO A 506 -8.45 25.47 11.64
C PRO A 506 -8.45 25.91 10.17
N LYS A 507 -8.83 27.16 9.90
CA LYS A 507 -8.92 27.69 8.53
C LYS A 507 -7.63 27.55 7.73
N GLU A 508 -6.52 27.73 8.39
CA GLU A 508 -5.18 27.57 7.81
C GLU A 508 -4.85 26.12 7.42
N MET A 509 -5.64 25.16 7.88
CA MET A 509 -5.47 23.72 7.57
C MET A 509 -6.62 23.15 6.72
N GLU A 510 -7.54 23.98 6.27
CA GLU A 510 -8.72 23.51 5.51
C GLU A 510 -8.35 22.79 4.20
N GLU A 511 -7.19 23.07 3.62
CA GLU A 511 -6.68 22.36 2.44
C GLU A 511 -6.40 20.87 2.70
N TYR A 512 -6.23 20.48 3.97
CA TYR A 512 -5.94 19.10 4.37
C TYR A 512 -7.19 18.30 4.80
N LYS A 513 -8.38 18.86 4.67
CA LYS A 513 -9.65 18.21 5.08
C LYS A 513 -9.96 16.89 4.38
N THR A 514 -9.29 16.62 3.28
CA THR A 514 -9.40 15.34 2.54
C THR A 514 -8.57 14.25 3.16
N TYR A 515 -7.55 14.61 3.94
CA TYR A 515 -6.65 13.66 4.60
C TYR A 515 -7.21 13.20 5.95
N PHE A 516 -7.79 14.11 6.70
CA PHE A 516 -8.32 13.87 8.04
C PHE A 516 -9.46 14.85 8.36
N PRO A 517 -10.45 14.40 9.15
CA PRO A 517 -11.62 15.23 9.44
C PRO A 517 -11.35 16.37 10.42
N ASP A 518 -10.41 16.20 11.34
CA ASP A 518 -10.12 17.08 12.46
C ASP A 518 -8.65 17.00 12.89
N MET A 519 -8.31 17.62 14.01
CA MET A 519 -6.95 17.65 14.56
C MET A 519 -6.59 16.44 15.44
N LYS A 520 -7.44 15.42 15.52
CA LYS A 520 -7.09 14.20 16.24
C LYS A 520 -6.05 13.39 15.44
N PRO A 521 -5.20 12.60 16.12
CA PRO A 521 -4.27 11.70 15.44
C PRO A 521 -4.97 10.83 14.40
N MET A 522 -4.28 10.52 13.32
CA MET A 522 -4.76 9.53 12.36
C MET A 522 -4.92 8.19 13.08
N SER A 523 -5.89 7.39 12.66
CA SER A 523 -6.33 6.17 13.37
C SER A 523 -6.92 6.39 14.77
N TYR A 524 -7.14 7.63 15.24
CA TYR A 524 -7.84 7.83 16.52
C TYR A 524 -9.14 7.00 16.56
N PRO A 525 -9.43 6.24 17.62
CA PRO A 525 -8.69 6.10 18.89
C PRO A 525 -7.65 4.96 18.92
N PHE A 526 -7.34 4.33 17.79
CA PHE A 526 -6.34 3.27 17.64
C PHE A 526 -4.94 3.81 17.29
N ASP A 527 -4.66 5.06 17.60
CA ASP A 527 -3.37 5.70 17.36
C ASP A 527 -2.32 5.43 18.46
N ARG A 528 -2.74 4.87 19.58
CA ARG A 528 -1.94 4.58 20.77
C ARG A 528 -2.50 3.39 21.53
N PRO A 529 -1.82 2.87 22.58
CA PRO A 529 -2.37 1.84 23.45
C PRO A 529 -3.77 2.17 23.94
N VAL A 530 -4.64 1.19 23.94
CA VAL A 530 -6.04 1.34 24.35
C VAL A 530 -6.29 0.58 25.64
N SER A 531 -7.24 1.03 26.46
CA SER A 531 -7.75 0.28 27.59
C SER A 531 -9.12 -0.30 27.24
N GLU A 532 -9.27 -1.62 27.33
CA GLU A 532 -10.55 -2.29 27.07
C GLU A 532 -11.67 -1.70 27.94
N THR A 533 -11.35 -1.36 29.17
CA THR A 533 -12.31 -0.76 30.09
C THR A 533 -12.79 0.60 29.61
N TYR A 534 -11.89 1.43 29.08
CA TYR A 534 -12.24 2.76 28.59
C TYR A 534 -12.97 2.71 27.25
N PHE A 535 -12.76 1.66 26.45
CA PHE A 535 -13.46 1.44 25.18
C PHE A 535 -14.91 0.98 25.34
N LYS A 536 -15.33 0.56 26.54
CA LYS A 536 -16.74 0.21 26.82
C LYS A 536 -17.58 1.49 26.96
N GLN A 537 -17.83 2.15 25.82
CA GLN A 537 -18.58 3.40 25.71
C GLN A 537 -19.83 3.20 24.86
N PRO A 538 -20.94 3.95 25.13
CA PRO A 538 -22.14 3.87 24.29
C PRO A 538 -21.89 4.25 22.83
N ASN A 539 -20.93 5.14 22.57
CA ASN A 539 -20.55 5.64 21.24
C ASN A 539 -19.45 4.81 20.55
N ILE A 540 -19.06 3.69 21.13
CA ILE A 540 -18.13 2.73 20.53
C ILE A 540 -18.84 1.37 20.44
N TYR A 541 -18.90 0.82 19.24
CA TYR A 541 -19.56 -0.47 18.99
C TYR A 541 -18.60 -1.43 18.31
N TYR A 542 -18.58 -2.67 18.72
CA TYR A 542 -17.82 -3.71 18.04
C TYR A 542 -18.68 -4.95 17.80
N LYS A 543 -18.35 -5.67 16.75
CA LYS A 543 -18.94 -6.96 16.43
C LYS A 543 -17.96 -7.84 15.66
N ASP A 544 -18.19 -9.14 15.78
CA ASP A 544 -17.50 -10.11 14.93
C ASP A 544 -18.11 -10.11 13.53
N VAL A 545 -17.26 -10.19 12.53
CA VAL A 545 -17.63 -10.33 11.11
C VAL A 545 -16.85 -11.47 10.49
N LEU A 546 -17.41 -12.08 9.44
CA LEU A 546 -16.75 -13.10 8.65
C LEU A 546 -16.49 -12.55 7.25
N ILE A 547 -15.27 -12.75 6.74
CA ILE A 547 -14.93 -12.43 5.35
C ILE A 547 -14.78 -13.75 4.60
N TYR A 548 -15.62 -13.94 3.59
CA TYR A 548 -15.64 -15.10 2.73
C TYR A 548 -14.82 -14.85 1.48
N HIS A 549 -14.32 -15.92 0.88
CA HIS A 549 -13.71 -15.88 -0.44
C HIS A 549 -14.47 -16.81 -1.38
N GLU A 550 -14.90 -16.30 -2.53
CA GLU A 550 -15.51 -17.09 -3.58
C GLU A 550 -14.47 -17.51 -4.61
N GLY A 551 -14.50 -18.78 -5.01
CA GLY A 551 -13.56 -19.39 -5.91
C GLY A 551 -12.59 -20.31 -5.19
N GLU A 552 -11.60 -20.82 -5.91
CA GLU A 552 -10.59 -21.71 -5.35
C GLU A 552 -9.55 -20.91 -4.57
N GLU A 553 -9.33 -21.26 -3.30
CA GLU A 553 -8.42 -20.54 -2.40
C GLU A 553 -6.96 -20.59 -2.84
N TYR A 554 -6.56 -21.69 -3.44
CA TYR A 554 -5.22 -21.93 -3.97
C TYR A 554 -5.30 -22.77 -5.21
N ALA A 555 -5.78 -22.15 -6.22
CA ALA A 555 -5.53 -22.71 -7.53
C ALA A 555 -4.04 -22.85 -7.72
N ASN A 556 -3.65 -23.91 -8.38
CA ASN A 556 -2.35 -23.95 -8.98
C ASN A 556 -2.13 -22.64 -9.72
N PHE A 557 -1.27 -21.78 -9.20
CA PHE A 557 -0.87 -20.53 -9.87
C PHE A 557 -0.41 -20.74 -11.31
N TYR A 558 -0.27 -21.99 -11.74
CA TYR A 558 0.10 -22.44 -13.07
C TYR A 558 -1.08 -22.74 -13.97
N ASN A 559 -2.25 -23.01 -13.40
CA ASN A 559 -3.46 -23.30 -14.17
C ASN A 559 -4.46 -22.18 -14.03
N VAL A 560 -4.41 -21.23 -14.94
CA VAL A 560 -5.28 -20.06 -14.97
C VAL A 560 -6.76 -20.44 -14.94
N LYS A 561 -7.14 -21.59 -15.52
CA LYS A 561 -8.52 -22.10 -15.53
C LYS A 561 -9.02 -22.52 -14.16
N GLU A 562 -8.13 -23.07 -13.34
CA GLU A 562 -8.46 -23.46 -11.97
C GLU A 562 -8.47 -22.25 -11.04
N TYR A 563 -7.61 -21.29 -11.33
CA TYR A 563 -7.47 -20.09 -10.53
C TYR A 563 -8.66 -19.11 -10.67
N TYR A 564 -9.31 -19.12 -11.84
CA TYR A 564 -10.44 -18.25 -12.12
C TYR A 564 -11.72 -19.07 -12.31
N PRO A 565 -12.67 -19.01 -11.39
CA PRO A 565 -13.96 -19.66 -11.55
C PRO A 565 -14.70 -19.19 -12.81
N ASN A 566 -14.52 -17.94 -13.19
CA ASN A 566 -15.14 -17.32 -14.36
C ASN A 566 -14.30 -17.41 -15.63
N TYR A 567 -13.13 -18.05 -15.57
CA TYR A 567 -12.23 -18.16 -16.72
C TYR A 567 -12.88 -18.79 -17.95
N LYS A 568 -13.76 -19.78 -17.75
CA LYS A 568 -14.50 -20.43 -18.83
C LYS A 568 -15.35 -19.48 -19.67
N ASN A 569 -15.78 -18.37 -19.07
CA ASN A 569 -16.59 -17.37 -19.73
C ASN A 569 -15.76 -16.30 -20.45
N GLN A 570 -14.45 -16.27 -20.20
CA GLN A 570 -13.50 -15.28 -20.73
C GLN A 570 -12.60 -15.85 -21.83
N VAL A 571 -12.51 -17.18 -21.94
CA VAL A 571 -11.80 -17.82 -23.05
C VAL A 571 -12.76 -17.89 -24.24
N PRO A 572 -12.36 -17.40 -25.41
CA PRO A 572 -13.15 -17.60 -26.64
C PRO A 572 -13.42 -19.10 -26.82
N LYS A 573 -14.66 -19.45 -27.05
CA LYS A 573 -15.01 -20.81 -27.48
C LYS A 573 -14.43 -20.96 -28.89
N HIS A 574 -13.41 -21.76 -29.03
CA HIS A 574 -12.86 -22.20 -30.32
C HIS A 574 -13.88 -23.10 -31.03
#